data_0efd4c5905c54dbd055c9bc681e6a1c4
#
_entry.id   0efd4c5905c54dbd055c9bc681e6a1c4
#
_cell.length_a   1.000
_cell.length_b   1.000
_cell.length_c   1.000
_cell.angle_alpha   90.00
_cell.angle_beta   90.00
_cell.angle_gamma   90.00
#
_symmetry.space_group_name_H-M   'P 1'
#
loop_
_entity.id
_entity.type
_entity.pdbx_description
1 polymer ?
#
loop_
_entity_poly.entity_id
_entity_poly.type
_entity_poly.pdbx_seq_one_letter_code
_entity_poly.pdbx_strand_id
1 'polypeptide(L)'
;DKEGKYLHDIGSKGQGPTQFISADDVTLHNDLIYIHETRNRIKAYDWQGNFVKKLELPARANGLITIDGKEEMLAYVPNLAGDEPLRFYRMNGEKVVDSIANPFVYPKAAFSQMFYPEFHSTTGHLKAFLELHSDTLYQVTDDWEIRPYLSIGIGKYQPTREERYKVVLADFRKNLMNGKL
;
A
#
# COMPACT_ATOMS: atom_id res chain seq x y z
N ASP A 1 -12.85 19.62 9.97
CA ASP A 1 -13.19 19.17 11.33
C ASP A 1 -14.16 17.98 11.29
N LYS A 2 -14.57 17.48 12.45
CA LYS A 2 -15.46 16.30 12.56
C LYS A 2 -16.84 16.54 11.97
N GLU A 3 -17.26 17.78 11.87
CA GLU A 3 -18.53 18.23 11.29
C GLU A 3 -18.44 18.46 9.78
N GLY A 4 -17.28 18.19 9.18
CA GLY A 4 -17.03 18.37 7.75
C GLY A 4 -16.75 19.83 7.34
N LYS A 5 -16.49 20.71 8.30
CA LYS A 5 -16.14 22.10 8.01
C LYS A 5 -14.67 22.17 7.54
N TYR A 6 -14.49 22.84 6.40
CA TYR A 6 -13.16 23.15 5.90
C TYR A 6 -12.37 23.99 6.91
N LEU A 7 -11.12 23.65 7.13
CA LEU A 7 -10.22 24.38 8.02
C LEU A 7 -9.19 25.18 7.21
N HIS A 8 -8.32 24.51 6.50
CA HIS A 8 -7.29 25.10 5.64
C HIS A 8 -6.70 24.05 4.72
N ASP A 9 -5.90 24.48 3.76
CA ASP A 9 -5.16 23.58 2.87
C ASP A 9 -3.92 22.99 3.54
N ILE A 10 -3.58 21.76 3.19
CA ILE A 10 -2.32 21.13 3.56
C ILE A 10 -1.42 21.10 2.33
N GLY A 11 -0.37 21.91 2.36
CA GLY A 11 0.52 22.09 1.23
C GLY A 11 -0.17 22.70 0.02
N SER A 12 0.43 22.57 -1.16
CA SER A 12 -0.17 23.01 -2.42
C SER A 12 0.28 22.14 -3.58
N LYS A 13 -0.59 22.00 -4.59
CA LYS A 13 -0.26 21.28 -5.82
C LYS A 13 0.64 22.13 -6.71
N GLY A 14 1.74 21.54 -7.20
CA GLY A 14 2.68 22.22 -8.10
C GLY A 14 3.97 21.45 -8.28
N GLN A 15 4.96 22.09 -8.91
CA GLN A 15 6.27 21.48 -9.19
C GLN A 15 7.40 22.05 -8.32
N GLY A 16 7.07 22.93 -7.39
CA GLY A 16 8.06 23.51 -6.46
C GLY A 16 8.57 22.48 -5.44
N PRO A 17 9.68 22.76 -4.78
CA PRO A 17 10.34 21.80 -3.87
C PRO A 17 9.46 21.41 -2.69
N THR A 18 8.59 22.29 -2.24
CA THR A 18 7.66 22.07 -1.13
C THR A 18 6.23 21.76 -1.56
N GLN A 19 5.96 21.68 -2.87
CA GLN A 19 4.65 21.41 -3.47
C GLN A 19 4.58 19.93 -3.88
N PHE A 20 3.39 19.31 -3.80
CA PHE A 20 3.17 17.97 -4.32
C PHE A 20 2.60 18.01 -5.74
N ILE A 21 2.99 17.04 -6.58
CA ILE A 21 2.53 16.92 -7.97
C ILE A 21 1.16 16.24 -8.01
N SER A 22 1.01 15.17 -7.23
CA SER A 22 -0.22 14.39 -7.06
C SER A 22 -0.41 14.05 -5.60
N ALA A 23 -1.62 13.76 -5.20
CA ALA A 23 -1.96 13.19 -3.91
C ALA A 23 -2.67 11.87 -4.18
N ASP A 24 -1.87 10.82 -4.36
CA ASP A 24 -2.38 9.50 -4.73
C ASP A 24 -2.90 8.77 -3.49
N ASP A 25 -2.27 9.00 -2.34
CA ASP A 25 -2.68 8.50 -1.03
C ASP A 25 -2.19 9.44 0.09
N VAL A 26 -2.75 9.29 1.29
CA VAL A 26 -2.40 10.08 2.48
C VAL A 26 -2.23 9.17 3.69
N THR A 27 -1.10 9.29 4.36
CA THR A 27 -0.83 8.58 5.61
C THR A 27 -0.61 9.59 6.74
N LEU A 28 -1.22 9.36 7.90
CA LEU A 28 -1.00 10.14 9.12
C LEU A 28 -0.05 9.38 10.04
N HIS A 29 0.99 10.05 10.53
CA HIS A 29 1.95 9.43 11.43
C HIS A 29 2.76 10.47 12.21
N ASN A 30 2.86 10.31 13.55
CA ASN A 30 3.64 11.16 14.44
C ASN A 30 3.44 12.66 14.17
N ASP A 31 2.17 13.10 14.21
CA ASP A 31 1.73 14.49 13.99
C ASP A 31 2.09 15.07 12.60
N LEU A 32 2.42 14.22 11.65
CA LEU A 32 2.67 14.62 10.27
C LEU A 32 1.65 13.98 9.31
N ILE A 33 1.40 14.70 8.23
CA ILE A 33 0.57 14.30 7.09
C ILE A 33 1.51 13.98 5.93
N TYR A 34 1.57 12.71 5.57
CA TYR A 34 2.39 12.21 4.46
C TYR A 34 1.54 12.11 3.22
N ILE A 35 1.81 12.94 2.21
CA ILE A 35 1.15 12.91 0.90
C ILE A 35 2.01 12.06 -0.03
N HIS A 36 1.43 10.97 -0.50
CA HIS A 36 2.06 10.07 -1.45
C HIS A 36 1.89 10.60 -2.87
N GLU A 37 2.99 10.73 -3.57
CA GLU A 37 3.05 11.13 -4.97
C GLU A 37 3.41 9.93 -5.85
N THR A 38 3.20 10.05 -7.14
CA THR A 38 3.72 9.09 -8.12
C THR A 38 5.24 8.91 -7.98
N ARG A 39 5.74 7.74 -8.36
CA ARG A 39 7.19 7.41 -8.38
C ARG A 39 7.85 7.37 -7.01
N ASN A 40 7.20 6.76 -6.03
CA ASN A 40 7.76 6.49 -4.70
C ASN A 40 8.15 7.74 -3.89
N ARG A 41 7.63 8.89 -4.25
CA ARG A 41 7.90 10.14 -3.53
C ARG A 41 6.81 10.43 -2.54
N ILE A 42 7.22 10.93 -1.38
CA ILE A 42 6.32 11.33 -0.32
C ILE A 42 6.76 12.70 0.19
N LYS A 43 5.80 13.56 0.46
CA LYS A 43 6.03 14.83 1.15
C LYS A 43 5.26 14.86 2.44
N ALA A 44 5.94 15.25 3.52
CA ALA A 44 5.34 15.37 4.83
C ALA A 44 5.11 16.85 5.18
N TYR A 45 3.95 17.10 5.74
CA TYR A 45 3.48 18.41 6.19
C TYR A 45 3.05 18.33 7.64
N ASP A 46 3.13 19.45 8.36
CA ASP A 46 2.52 19.58 9.67
C ASP A 46 1.00 19.86 9.55
N TRP A 47 0.31 19.86 10.68
CA TRP A 47 -1.12 20.16 10.74
C TRP A 47 -1.48 21.61 10.37
N GLN A 48 -0.51 22.50 10.28
CA GLN A 48 -0.67 23.87 9.80
C GLN A 48 -0.51 23.98 8.28
N GLY A 49 -0.14 22.87 7.61
CA GLY A 49 0.08 22.81 6.17
C GLY A 49 1.48 23.21 5.71
N ASN A 50 2.43 23.41 6.63
CA ASN A 50 3.79 23.74 6.30
C ASN A 50 4.55 22.47 5.87
N PHE A 51 5.37 22.59 4.83
CA PHE A 51 6.27 21.49 4.41
C PHE A 51 7.34 21.22 5.48
N VAL A 52 7.48 19.94 5.85
CA VAL A 52 8.45 19.50 6.85
C VAL A 52 9.61 18.77 6.21
N LYS A 53 9.35 17.74 5.40
CA LYS A 53 10.36 16.92 4.75
C LYS A 53 9.83 16.20 3.53
N LYS A 54 10.73 15.73 2.70
CA LYS A 54 10.42 14.70 1.69
C LYS A 54 11.00 13.36 2.12
N LEU A 55 10.40 12.30 1.62
CA LEU A 55 10.89 10.93 1.70
C LEU A 55 10.88 10.35 0.30
N GLU A 56 11.85 9.51 0.00
CA GLU A 56 11.86 8.72 -1.20
C GLU A 56 11.85 7.23 -0.81
N LEU A 57 10.79 6.53 -1.19
CA LEU A 57 10.68 5.11 -0.90
C LEU A 57 11.64 4.31 -1.78
N PRO A 58 12.10 3.14 -1.33
CA PRO A 58 12.83 2.22 -2.17
C PRO A 58 12.09 1.92 -3.47
N ALA A 59 12.83 1.58 -4.52
CA ALA A 59 12.25 1.22 -5.81
C ALA A 59 11.15 0.17 -5.65
N ARG A 60 10.02 0.38 -6.35
CA ARG A 60 8.82 -0.45 -6.32
C ARG A 60 7.95 -0.37 -5.06
N ALA A 61 8.37 0.30 -3.99
CA ALA A 61 7.48 0.53 -2.86
C ALA A 61 6.48 1.65 -3.19
N ASN A 62 5.22 1.53 -2.74
CA ASN A 62 4.17 2.50 -3.08
C ASN A 62 3.16 2.76 -1.95
N GLY A 63 3.37 2.34 -0.77
CA GLY A 63 2.47 2.62 0.35
C GLY A 63 3.20 2.59 1.67
N LEU A 64 2.62 3.21 2.69
CA LEU A 64 3.16 3.18 4.05
C LEU A 64 2.18 2.56 5.01
N ILE A 65 2.68 1.70 5.87
CA ILE A 65 2.00 1.26 7.09
C ILE A 65 2.79 1.82 8.28
N THR A 66 2.09 2.51 9.14
CA THR A 66 2.66 3.20 10.30
C THR A 66 2.11 2.61 11.59
N ILE A 67 2.87 2.71 12.68
CA ILE A 67 2.46 2.32 14.01
C ILE A 67 2.63 3.54 14.91
N ASP A 68 1.59 3.91 15.62
CA ASP A 68 1.60 5.08 16.50
C ASP A 68 2.70 4.95 17.57
N GLY A 69 3.46 6.02 17.76
CA GLY A 69 4.57 6.06 18.70
C GLY A 69 5.85 5.35 18.24
N LYS A 70 5.88 4.77 17.03
CA LYS A 70 7.11 4.25 16.41
C LYS A 70 7.71 5.28 15.46
N GLU A 71 9.03 5.37 15.40
CA GLU A 71 9.74 6.16 14.39
C GLU A 71 9.78 5.46 13.02
N GLU A 72 9.77 4.15 13.04
CA GLU A 72 9.85 3.30 11.87
C GLU A 72 8.50 3.16 11.16
N MET A 73 8.56 2.87 9.87
CA MET A 73 7.42 2.62 8.99
C MET A 73 7.69 1.41 8.10
N LEU A 74 6.65 0.71 7.66
CA LEU A 74 6.78 -0.28 6.59
C LEU A 74 6.39 0.35 5.26
N ALA A 75 7.29 0.30 4.29
CA ALA A 75 7.01 0.64 2.90
C ALA A 75 6.58 -0.64 2.15
N TYR A 76 5.34 -0.67 1.69
CA TYR A 76 4.76 -1.82 1.00
C TYR A 76 5.26 -1.94 -0.44
N VAL A 77 5.57 -3.16 -0.85
CA VAL A 77 6.01 -3.49 -2.22
C VAL A 77 4.95 -4.36 -2.88
N PRO A 78 4.17 -3.82 -3.83
CA PRO A 78 3.12 -4.57 -4.50
C PRO A 78 3.70 -5.64 -5.42
N ASN A 79 3.16 -6.85 -5.34
CA ASN A 79 3.59 -7.98 -6.16
C ASN A 79 2.81 -8.05 -7.49
N LEU A 80 2.86 -6.98 -8.28
CA LEU A 80 2.02 -6.82 -9.48
C LEU A 80 2.32 -7.84 -10.59
N ALA A 81 3.57 -8.24 -10.72
CA ALA A 81 4.01 -9.21 -11.72
C ALA A 81 4.09 -10.65 -11.18
N GLY A 82 3.94 -10.82 -9.86
CA GLY A 82 4.01 -12.11 -9.19
C GLY A 82 5.42 -12.51 -8.76
N ASP A 83 6.46 -11.87 -9.28
CA ASP A 83 7.87 -12.23 -9.07
C ASP A 83 8.62 -11.35 -8.05
N GLU A 84 7.88 -10.54 -7.27
CA GLU A 84 8.51 -9.64 -6.31
C GLU A 84 8.98 -10.40 -5.06
N PRO A 85 10.29 -10.41 -4.75
CA PRO A 85 10.83 -11.19 -3.65
C PRO A 85 10.61 -10.56 -2.28
N LEU A 86 10.36 -9.27 -2.23
CA LEU A 86 10.14 -8.53 -0.99
C LEU A 86 8.68 -8.08 -0.89
N ARG A 87 8.17 -8.06 0.34
CA ARG A 87 6.82 -7.62 0.67
C ARG A 87 6.82 -6.23 1.30
N PHE A 88 7.81 -5.97 2.14
CA PHE A 88 7.99 -4.68 2.79
C PHE A 88 9.46 -4.34 2.95
N TYR A 89 9.73 -3.04 2.97
CA TYR A 89 10.92 -2.47 3.58
C TYR A 89 10.53 -1.84 4.91
N ARG A 90 11.30 -2.12 5.99
CA ARG A 90 11.20 -1.38 7.24
C ARG A 90 12.17 -0.21 7.15
N MET A 91 11.63 0.98 7.34
CA MET A 91 12.33 2.24 7.14
C MET A 91 12.38 3.04 8.43
N ASN A 92 13.52 3.71 8.66
CA ASN A 92 13.64 4.79 9.62
C ASN A 92 14.04 6.05 8.85
N GLY A 93 13.09 6.97 8.68
CA GLY A 93 13.24 8.06 7.71
C GLY A 93 13.43 7.52 6.29
N GLU A 94 14.49 7.94 5.60
CA GLU A 94 14.85 7.45 4.25
C GLU A 94 15.73 6.19 4.28
N LYS A 95 16.15 5.73 5.46
CA LYS A 95 17.03 4.57 5.58
C LYS A 95 16.25 3.28 5.70
N VAL A 96 16.51 2.33 4.81
CA VAL A 96 16.06 0.95 4.97
C VAL A 96 16.86 0.30 6.09
N VAL A 97 16.18 -0.15 7.14
CA VAL A 97 16.79 -0.83 8.28
C VAL A 97 16.60 -2.33 8.26
N ASP A 98 15.56 -2.81 7.54
CA ASP A 98 15.25 -4.21 7.40
C ASP A 98 14.34 -4.44 6.18
N SER A 99 14.13 -5.71 5.79
CA SER A 99 13.19 -6.08 4.74
C SER A 99 12.47 -7.38 5.07
N ILE A 100 11.20 -7.46 4.66
CA ILE A 100 10.35 -8.62 4.89
C ILE A 100 10.14 -9.33 3.56
N ALA A 101 10.51 -10.61 3.50
CA ALA A 101 10.36 -11.43 2.32
C ALA A 101 8.90 -11.65 1.95
N ASN A 102 8.63 -11.73 0.65
CA ASN A 102 7.32 -12.09 0.15
C ASN A 102 7.17 -13.62 0.11
N PRO A 103 6.22 -14.21 0.88
CA PRO A 103 5.99 -15.65 0.86
C PRO A 103 5.27 -16.13 -0.41
N PHE A 104 4.79 -15.20 -1.23
CA PHE A 104 3.96 -15.47 -2.41
C PHE A 104 4.69 -15.05 -3.69
N VAL A 105 5.85 -15.63 -3.94
CA VAL A 105 6.59 -15.42 -5.20
C VAL A 105 6.16 -16.47 -6.22
N TYR A 106 5.92 -16.03 -7.45
CA TYR A 106 5.43 -16.83 -8.57
C TYR A 106 6.23 -16.54 -9.83
N PRO A 107 6.12 -17.39 -10.84
CA PRO A 107 6.64 -17.05 -12.16
C PRO A 107 6.06 -15.72 -12.64
N LYS A 108 6.92 -14.86 -13.15
CA LYS A 108 6.55 -13.54 -13.63
C LYS A 108 5.40 -13.60 -14.63
N ALA A 109 4.32 -12.88 -14.35
CA ALA A 109 3.23 -12.72 -15.28
C ALA A 109 3.66 -11.88 -16.49
N ALA A 110 3.13 -12.22 -17.67
CA ALA A 110 3.41 -11.47 -18.91
C ALA A 110 2.93 -10.00 -18.85
N PHE A 111 2.00 -9.70 -17.97
CA PHE A 111 1.47 -8.35 -17.74
C PHE A 111 1.40 -8.07 -16.22
N SER A 112 1.87 -6.90 -15.81
CA SER A 112 1.55 -6.36 -14.51
C SER A 112 0.04 -6.05 -14.46
N GLN A 113 -0.62 -6.45 -13.38
CA GLN A 113 -2.04 -6.12 -13.23
C GLN A 113 -2.17 -4.65 -12.87
N MET A 114 -2.98 -3.92 -13.65
CA MET A 114 -3.21 -2.49 -13.42
C MET A 114 -4.30 -2.20 -12.39
N PHE A 115 -4.91 -3.22 -11.79
CA PHE A 115 -5.91 -3.05 -10.74
C PHE A 115 -5.28 -3.31 -9.37
N TYR A 116 -5.43 -2.34 -8.51
CA TYR A 116 -4.94 -2.37 -7.14
C TYR A 116 -6.12 -2.56 -6.15
N PRO A 117 -6.65 -3.76 -5.97
CA PRO A 117 -7.54 -4.01 -4.85
C PRO A 117 -6.70 -4.21 -3.59
N GLU A 118 -5.84 -3.24 -3.31
CA GLU A 118 -5.08 -3.20 -2.08
C GLU A 118 -5.89 -2.40 -1.08
N PHE A 119 -6.22 -3.03 0.00
CA PHE A 119 -6.84 -2.36 1.12
C PHE A 119 -5.81 -2.22 2.23
N HIS A 120 -5.48 -0.99 2.55
CA HIS A 120 -4.71 -0.68 3.75
C HIS A 120 -5.63 0.03 4.73
N SER A 121 -5.69 -0.45 5.96
CA SER A 121 -6.35 0.27 7.04
C SER A 121 -5.36 0.56 8.14
N THR A 122 -5.33 1.80 8.55
CA THR A 122 -4.58 2.27 9.71
C THR A 122 -5.50 2.88 10.75
N THR A 123 -6.77 2.47 10.76
CA THR A 123 -7.78 3.02 11.67
C THR A 123 -7.64 2.42 13.06
N GLY A 124 -7.40 3.26 14.05
CA GLY A 124 -7.21 2.83 15.44
C GLY A 124 -6.01 1.89 15.60
N HIS A 125 -6.19 0.81 16.37
CA HIS A 125 -5.13 -0.16 16.62
C HIS A 125 -4.98 -1.23 15.53
N LEU A 126 -5.85 -1.26 14.54
CA LEU A 126 -5.77 -2.23 13.45
C LEU A 126 -4.96 -1.66 12.29
N LYS A 127 -3.78 -2.21 12.09
CA LYS A 127 -2.94 -2.00 10.92
C LYS A 127 -3.07 -3.25 10.06
N ALA A 128 -3.89 -3.18 9.03
CA ALA A 128 -4.21 -4.35 8.22
C ALA A 128 -4.05 -4.06 6.73
N PHE A 129 -3.74 -5.09 5.96
CA PHE A 129 -3.66 -5.01 4.50
C PHE A 129 -4.16 -6.30 3.85
N LEU A 130 -4.70 -6.14 2.65
CA LEU A 130 -5.14 -7.22 1.77
C LEU A 130 -4.35 -7.11 0.46
N GLU A 131 -3.73 -8.19 0.04
CA GLU A 131 -2.99 -8.23 -1.22
C GLU A 131 -3.86 -8.73 -2.37
N LEU A 132 -3.49 -8.33 -3.59
CA LEU A 132 -4.19 -8.63 -4.82
C LEU A 132 -4.53 -10.11 -5.01
N HIS A 133 -3.62 -11.00 -4.64
CA HIS A 133 -3.77 -12.44 -4.85
C HIS A 133 -4.08 -13.21 -3.56
N SER A 134 -4.47 -12.50 -2.51
CA SER A 134 -4.78 -13.09 -1.21
C SER A 134 -6.29 -13.06 -0.93
N ASP A 135 -6.78 -14.09 -0.27
CA ASP A 135 -8.08 -14.13 0.40
C ASP A 135 -7.95 -13.84 1.89
N THR A 136 -6.75 -13.52 2.32
CA THR A 136 -6.41 -13.31 3.72
C THR A 136 -6.04 -11.86 3.96
N LEU A 137 -6.80 -11.21 4.83
CA LEU A 137 -6.44 -9.94 5.42
C LEU A 137 -5.37 -10.19 6.48
N TYR A 138 -4.26 -9.53 6.37
CA TYR A 138 -3.14 -9.62 7.31
C TYR A 138 -3.14 -8.42 8.25
N GLN A 139 -2.76 -8.66 9.49
CA GLN A 139 -2.49 -7.61 10.47
C GLN A 139 -0.98 -7.43 10.62
N VAL A 140 -0.55 -6.19 10.76
CA VAL A 140 0.79 -5.83 11.22
C VAL A 140 0.73 -5.54 12.71
N THR A 141 1.52 -6.26 13.51
CA THR A 141 1.61 -6.05 14.95
C THR A 141 2.55 -4.89 15.30
N ASP A 142 2.50 -4.44 16.54
CA ASP A 142 3.41 -3.39 17.04
C ASP A 142 4.89 -3.80 17.00
N ASP A 143 5.19 -5.09 16.91
CA ASP A 143 6.55 -5.63 16.75
C ASP A 143 6.93 -5.89 15.28
N TRP A 144 6.16 -5.36 14.35
CA TRP A 144 6.36 -5.51 12.90
C TRP A 144 6.16 -6.94 12.37
N GLU A 145 5.51 -7.83 13.15
CA GLU A 145 5.14 -9.14 12.65
C GLU A 145 3.88 -9.06 11.78
N ILE A 146 3.85 -9.86 10.73
CA ILE A 146 2.72 -9.97 9.82
C ILE A 146 1.99 -11.27 10.14
N ARG A 147 0.73 -11.16 10.60
CA ARG A 147 -0.09 -12.31 10.98
C ARG A 147 -1.40 -12.35 10.20
N PRO A 148 -1.89 -13.53 9.81
CA PRO A 148 -3.25 -13.67 9.30
C PRO A 148 -4.25 -13.14 10.33
N TYR A 149 -5.18 -12.29 9.89
CA TYR A 149 -6.21 -11.72 10.73
C TYR A 149 -7.61 -12.24 10.39
N LEU A 150 -7.94 -12.24 9.10
CA LEU A 150 -9.23 -12.69 8.60
C LEU A 150 -9.03 -13.37 7.26
N SER A 151 -9.67 -14.53 7.06
CA SER A 151 -9.74 -15.18 5.74
C SER A 151 -11.15 -15.02 5.16
N ILE A 152 -11.20 -14.59 3.88
CA ILE A 152 -12.44 -14.36 3.14
C ILE A 152 -12.70 -15.59 2.27
N GLY A 153 -13.60 -16.46 2.73
CA GLY A 153 -13.98 -17.65 1.99
C GLY A 153 -15.23 -17.41 1.12
N ILE A 154 -15.12 -17.59 -0.19
CA ILE A 154 -16.25 -17.51 -1.12
C ILE A 154 -16.74 -18.89 -1.60
N GLY A 155 -16.39 -19.93 -0.85
CA GLY A 155 -16.84 -21.31 -1.05
C GLY A 155 -16.40 -21.87 -2.41
N LYS A 156 -17.34 -22.46 -3.16
CA LYS A 156 -17.05 -23.05 -4.47
C LYS A 156 -16.55 -22.08 -5.54
N TYR A 157 -16.65 -20.79 -5.30
CA TYR A 157 -16.16 -19.75 -6.19
C TYR A 157 -14.73 -19.29 -5.82
N GLN A 158 -14.14 -19.90 -4.80
CA GLN A 158 -12.77 -19.60 -4.39
C GLN A 158 -11.80 -20.07 -5.47
N PRO A 159 -11.12 -19.18 -6.20
CA PRO A 159 -10.11 -19.60 -7.16
C PRO A 159 -8.93 -20.22 -6.42
N THR A 160 -8.36 -21.25 -6.99
CA THR A 160 -7.12 -21.81 -6.47
C THR A 160 -5.99 -20.79 -6.59
N ARG A 161 -4.94 -21.00 -5.81
CA ARG A 161 -3.75 -20.15 -5.84
C ARG A 161 -3.19 -20.05 -7.26
N GLU A 162 -3.13 -21.16 -8.00
CA GLU A 162 -2.66 -21.18 -9.38
C GLU A 162 -3.56 -20.42 -10.35
N GLU A 163 -4.87 -20.53 -10.18
CA GLU A 163 -5.83 -19.83 -11.03
C GLU A 163 -5.73 -18.32 -10.92
N ARG A 164 -5.47 -17.79 -9.72
CA ARG A 164 -5.29 -16.35 -9.49
C ARG A 164 -4.13 -15.75 -10.28
N TYR A 165 -3.10 -16.54 -10.61
CA TYR A 165 -1.94 -16.09 -11.38
C TYR A 165 -2.05 -16.30 -12.87
N LYS A 166 -2.89 -17.25 -13.29
CA LYS A 166 -3.13 -17.54 -14.71
C LYS A 166 -4.07 -16.55 -15.36
N VAL A 167 -4.78 -15.75 -14.59
CA VAL A 167 -5.75 -14.80 -15.14
C VAL A 167 -5.02 -13.59 -15.68
N VAL A 168 -4.67 -13.64 -16.95
CA VAL A 168 -4.28 -12.48 -17.73
C VAL A 168 -5.49 -11.54 -17.82
N LEU A 169 -5.29 -10.25 -17.72
CA LEU A 169 -6.37 -9.24 -17.74
C LEU A 169 -7.33 -9.41 -18.94
N ALA A 170 -6.81 -9.83 -20.08
CA ALA A 170 -7.61 -10.13 -21.29
C ALA A 170 -8.57 -11.31 -21.07
N ASP A 171 -8.10 -12.36 -20.39
CA ASP A 171 -8.91 -13.54 -20.09
C ASP A 171 -9.90 -13.26 -18.99
N PHE A 172 -9.53 -12.47 -17.99
CA PHE A 172 -10.44 -12.01 -16.95
C PHE A 172 -11.61 -11.22 -17.54
N ARG A 173 -11.36 -10.22 -18.40
CA ARG A 173 -12.41 -9.46 -19.06
C ARG A 173 -13.29 -10.34 -19.94
N LYS A 174 -12.69 -11.25 -20.70
CA LYS A 174 -13.42 -12.19 -21.57
C LYS A 174 -14.30 -13.13 -20.77
N ASN A 175 -13.79 -13.64 -19.63
CA ASN A 175 -14.56 -14.56 -18.77
C ASN A 175 -15.67 -13.83 -18.02
N LEU A 176 -15.42 -12.62 -17.55
CA LEU A 176 -16.43 -11.76 -16.92
C LEU A 176 -17.57 -11.43 -17.89
N MET A 177 -17.24 -11.04 -19.13
CA MET A 177 -18.23 -10.72 -20.17
C MET A 177 -19.02 -11.95 -20.63
N ASN A 178 -18.46 -13.14 -20.51
CA ASN A 178 -19.10 -14.40 -20.88
C ASN A 178 -19.84 -15.10 -19.73
N GLY A 179 -19.92 -14.48 -18.55
CA GLY A 179 -20.57 -15.05 -17.36
C GLY A 179 -19.94 -16.36 -16.88
N LYS A 180 -18.64 -16.54 -17.09
CA LYS A 180 -17.86 -17.74 -16.73
C LYS A 180 -17.06 -17.60 -15.43
N LEU A 181 -17.39 -16.57 -14.63
CA LEU A 181 -16.85 -16.38 -13.27
C LEU A 181 -17.97 -16.50 -12.25
#